data_563b552e6a5b51255310bba435f1973b
#
_entry.id   563b552e6a5b51255310bba435f1973b
#
_cell.length_a   1.000
_cell.length_b   1.000
_cell.length_c   1.000
_cell.angle_alpha   90.00
_cell.angle_beta   90.00
_cell.angle_gamma   90.00
#
_symmetry.space_group_name_H-M   'P 1'
#
loop_
_entity.id
_entity.type
_entity.pdbx_description
1 polymer ?
#
loop_
_entity_poly.entity_id
_entity_poly.type
_entity_poly.pdbx_seq_one_letter_code
_entity_poly.pdbx_strand_id
1 'polypeptide(L)'
;LKYLFSITLTLFLVRAQSQPLVQTSALPEVFLIGEYQDQYPELSLQHPKVFMAVYNNDIDLAYKGWSEFLMDVEDYAADLNFDIKGVKLWMNLYFNADGTIAHLAFFPKPNSRNVPQDQLVAFFKNFVRQYKFTEQAEEGFQHSTGASFPTFFNRTTPVTARSN
;
A
#
# COMPACT_ATOMS: atom_id res chain seq x y z
N LEU A 1 29.44 -8.72 78.60
CA LEU A 1 29.12 -7.66 77.66
C LEU A 1 28.67 -8.29 76.34
N LYS A 2 27.34 -8.31 76.09
CA LYS A 2 26.73 -8.96 74.93
C LYS A 2 26.38 -7.87 73.92
N TYR A 3 26.98 -7.91 72.74
CA TYR A 3 26.57 -7.07 71.62
C TYR A 3 25.60 -7.84 70.75
N LEU A 4 24.36 -7.39 70.71
CA LEU A 4 23.32 -7.81 69.78
C LEU A 4 23.56 -7.03 68.44
N PHE A 5 23.92 -7.75 67.38
CA PHE A 5 24.00 -7.21 66.05
C PHE A 5 22.65 -7.44 65.38
N SER A 6 21.88 -6.37 65.22
CA SER A 6 20.59 -6.37 64.53
C SER A 6 20.84 -6.17 63.01
N ILE A 7 20.66 -7.21 62.23
CA ILE A 7 20.77 -7.15 60.74
C ILE A 7 19.37 -6.80 60.21
N THR A 8 19.19 -5.57 59.81
CA THR A 8 17.98 -5.12 59.10
C THR A 8 18.11 -5.51 57.61
N LEU A 9 17.38 -6.55 57.22
CA LEU A 9 17.29 -6.99 55.82
C LEU A 9 16.30 -6.10 55.10
N THR A 10 16.78 -5.13 54.32
CA THR A 10 15.96 -4.27 53.48
C THR A 10 15.61 -5.00 52.19
N LEU A 11 14.36 -5.43 52.09
CA LEU A 11 13.81 -6.09 50.89
C LEU A 11 13.56 -5.04 49.80
N PHE A 12 14.42 -4.94 48.80
CA PHE A 12 14.19 -4.15 47.61
C PHE A 12 13.16 -4.87 46.73
N LEU A 13 11.91 -4.42 46.77
CA LEU A 13 10.88 -4.79 45.82
C LEU A 13 11.16 -4.09 44.47
N VAL A 14 11.84 -4.79 43.56
CA VAL A 14 11.95 -4.38 42.17
C VAL A 14 10.57 -4.55 41.54
N ARG A 15 9.85 -3.45 41.40
CA ARG A 15 8.63 -3.43 40.55
C ARG A 15 9.08 -3.58 39.11
N ALA A 16 8.91 -4.76 38.53
CA ALA A 16 8.97 -4.96 37.10
C ALA A 16 7.80 -4.20 36.48
N GLN A 17 8.09 -3.03 35.90
CA GLN A 17 7.14 -2.34 35.05
C GLN A 17 7.08 -3.16 33.74
N SER A 18 6.04 -3.96 33.59
CA SER A 18 5.69 -4.54 32.31
C SER A 18 5.27 -3.39 31.40
N GLN A 19 6.16 -2.97 30.52
CA GLN A 19 5.80 -2.09 29.40
C GLN A 19 4.76 -2.84 28.55
N PRO A 20 3.62 -2.21 28.21
CA PRO A 20 2.69 -2.82 27.29
C PRO A 20 3.46 -3.09 25.99
N LEU A 21 3.52 -4.35 25.56
CA LEU A 21 3.95 -4.71 24.22
C LEU A 21 2.98 -3.99 23.28
N VAL A 22 3.46 -2.93 22.64
CA VAL A 22 2.75 -2.34 21.49
C VAL A 22 2.74 -3.46 20.46
N GLN A 23 1.63 -4.17 20.37
CA GLN A 23 1.39 -5.07 19.26
C GLN A 23 1.32 -4.18 18.01
N THR A 24 2.43 -4.09 17.29
CA THR A 24 2.44 -3.50 15.96
C THR A 24 1.59 -4.44 15.11
N SER A 25 0.33 -4.07 14.92
CA SER A 25 -0.56 -4.76 14.00
C SER A 25 0.10 -4.75 12.63
N ALA A 26 0.19 -5.90 11.97
CA ALA A 26 0.72 -5.96 10.62
C ALA A 26 -0.07 -4.98 9.73
N LEU A 27 0.66 -4.18 8.94
CA LEU A 27 0.06 -3.19 8.06
C LEU A 27 -0.88 -3.88 7.06
N PRO A 28 -2.12 -3.42 6.88
CA PRO A 28 -3.03 -3.99 5.91
C PRO A 28 -2.52 -3.86 4.47
N GLU A 29 -2.93 -4.77 3.59
CA GLU A 29 -2.63 -4.69 2.15
C GLU A 29 -3.21 -3.40 1.53
N VAL A 30 -4.40 -2.97 1.99
CA VAL A 30 -5.08 -1.76 1.51
C VAL A 30 -5.61 -0.96 2.70
N PHE A 31 -5.35 0.35 2.71
CA PHE A 31 -5.74 1.27 3.78
C PHE A 31 -5.89 2.71 3.25
N LEU A 32 -6.42 3.62 4.08
CA LEU A 32 -6.57 5.03 3.70
C LEU A 32 -5.28 5.82 3.98
N ILE A 33 -4.91 6.73 3.09
CA ILE A 33 -3.84 7.70 3.34
C ILE A 33 -4.21 8.50 4.59
N GLY A 34 -3.29 8.57 5.55
CA GLY A 34 -3.51 9.17 6.87
C GLY A 34 -3.65 8.17 7.99
N GLU A 35 -3.98 6.91 7.69
CA GLU A 35 -3.87 5.80 8.63
C GLU A 35 -2.42 5.28 8.68
N TYR A 36 -2.02 4.66 9.79
CA TYR A 36 -0.71 4.00 9.96
C TYR A 36 0.50 4.89 9.64
N GLN A 37 0.43 6.20 9.91
CA GLN A 37 1.49 7.17 9.54
C GLN A 37 2.84 6.86 10.20
N ASP A 38 2.83 6.26 11.37
CA ASP A 38 4.00 5.79 12.10
C ASP A 38 4.79 4.69 11.37
N GLN A 39 4.15 3.97 10.43
CA GLN A 39 4.77 2.89 9.66
C GLN A 39 5.31 3.36 8.28
N TYR A 40 4.99 4.57 7.83
CA TYR A 40 5.44 5.09 6.53
C TYR A 40 6.96 5.16 6.35
N PRO A 41 7.77 5.52 7.38
CA PRO A 41 9.22 5.47 7.25
C PRO A 41 9.73 4.07 6.94
N GLU A 42 9.15 3.04 7.56
CA GLU A 42 9.53 1.64 7.31
C GLU A 42 9.12 1.20 5.90
N LEU A 43 7.93 1.57 5.43
CA LEU A 43 7.50 1.32 4.05
C LEU A 43 8.47 1.92 3.03
N SER A 44 8.95 3.14 3.27
CA SER A 44 9.91 3.80 2.37
C SER A 44 11.28 3.13 2.39
N LEU A 45 11.70 2.55 3.52
CA LEU A 45 12.94 1.77 3.61
C LEU A 45 12.83 0.43 2.88
N GLN A 46 11.67 -0.22 2.94
CA GLN A 46 11.42 -1.50 2.25
C GLN A 46 11.21 -1.33 0.74
N HIS A 47 10.80 -0.12 0.30
CA HIS A 47 10.52 0.21 -1.10
C HIS A 47 11.31 1.46 -1.53
N PRO A 48 12.66 1.40 -1.52
CA PRO A 48 13.50 2.59 -1.68
C PRO A 48 13.50 3.16 -3.08
N LYS A 49 13.23 2.33 -4.12
CA LYS A 49 13.18 2.82 -5.50
C LYS A 49 11.88 3.55 -5.79
N VAL A 50 11.96 4.56 -6.61
CA VAL A 50 10.77 5.20 -7.19
C VAL A 50 10.40 4.54 -8.51
N PHE A 51 9.12 4.54 -8.84
CA PHE A 51 8.56 3.92 -10.05
C PHE A 51 9.33 4.30 -11.34
N MET A 52 9.71 5.56 -11.49
CA MET A 52 10.52 6.04 -12.62
C MET A 52 11.85 5.30 -12.77
N ALA A 53 12.50 4.94 -11.67
CA ALA A 53 13.79 4.26 -11.70
C ALA A 53 13.68 2.82 -12.24
N VAL A 54 12.52 2.18 -12.13
CA VAL A 54 12.25 0.85 -12.73
C VAL A 54 12.35 0.91 -14.25
N TYR A 55 12.02 2.05 -14.85
CA TYR A 55 12.12 2.33 -16.28
C TYR A 55 13.40 3.07 -16.67
N ASN A 56 14.47 2.99 -15.87
CA ASN A 56 15.74 3.73 -16.12
C ASN A 56 15.53 5.25 -16.26
N ASN A 57 14.53 5.81 -15.59
CA ASN A 57 14.09 7.20 -15.68
C ASN A 57 13.57 7.63 -17.07
N ASP A 58 13.16 6.68 -17.90
CA ASP A 58 12.45 6.96 -19.15
C ASP A 58 10.98 7.32 -18.82
N ILE A 59 10.64 8.59 -19.04
CA ILE A 59 9.33 9.13 -18.69
C ILE A 59 8.20 8.53 -19.54
N ASP A 60 8.48 8.25 -20.82
CA ASP A 60 7.46 7.73 -21.75
C ASP A 60 7.13 6.27 -21.39
N LEU A 61 8.15 5.47 -21.09
CA LEU A 61 7.96 4.10 -20.65
C LEU A 61 7.26 4.03 -19.28
N ALA A 62 7.66 4.88 -18.33
CA ALA A 62 7.03 4.94 -17.02
C ALA A 62 5.56 5.40 -17.12
N TYR A 63 5.28 6.40 -17.97
CA TYR A 63 3.92 6.86 -18.22
C TYR A 63 3.06 5.77 -18.86
N LYS A 64 3.61 5.03 -19.82
CA LYS A 64 2.95 3.88 -20.44
C LYS A 64 2.61 2.81 -19.42
N GLY A 65 3.60 2.38 -18.61
CA GLY A 65 3.38 1.36 -17.56
C GLY A 65 2.33 1.78 -16.54
N TRP A 66 2.35 3.06 -16.11
CA TRP A 66 1.32 3.59 -15.23
C TRP A 66 -0.07 3.60 -15.88
N SER A 67 -0.14 3.96 -17.16
CA SER A 67 -1.40 3.96 -17.92
C SER A 67 -1.99 2.56 -18.05
N GLU A 68 -1.15 1.57 -18.32
CA GLU A 68 -1.54 0.16 -18.37
C GLU A 68 -2.07 -0.33 -17.02
N PHE A 69 -1.40 0.01 -15.92
CA PHE A 69 -1.89 -0.29 -14.56
C PHE A 69 -3.31 0.27 -14.32
N LEU A 70 -3.55 1.53 -14.70
CA LEU A 70 -4.88 2.13 -14.50
C LEU A 70 -5.95 1.48 -15.38
N MET A 71 -5.60 1.07 -16.61
CA MET A 71 -6.51 0.33 -17.47
C MET A 71 -6.82 -1.07 -16.90
N ASP A 72 -5.85 -1.74 -16.29
CA ASP A 72 -6.09 -3.03 -15.63
C ASP A 72 -7.02 -2.89 -14.43
N VAL A 73 -6.94 -1.78 -13.68
CA VAL A 73 -7.92 -1.46 -12.62
C VAL A 73 -9.32 -1.28 -13.19
N GLU A 74 -9.47 -0.59 -14.33
CA GLU A 74 -10.77 -0.41 -14.99
C GLU A 74 -11.35 -1.71 -15.53
N ASP A 75 -10.52 -2.54 -16.14
CA ASP A 75 -10.93 -3.85 -16.66
C ASP A 75 -11.40 -4.75 -15.52
N TYR A 76 -10.66 -4.77 -14.42
CA TYR A 76 -11.06 -5.51 -13.24
C TYR A 76 -12.38 -5.00 -12.65
N ALA A 77 -12.59 -3.67 -12.62
CA ALA A 77 -13.85 -3.10 -12.16
C ALA A 77 -15.01 -3.51 -13.07
N ALA A 78 -14.79 -3.53 -14.39
CA ALA A 78 -15.79 -3.97 -15.37
C ALA A 78 -16.14 -5.45 -15.20
N ASP A 79 -15.16 -6.32 -14.99
CA ASP A 79 -15.35 -7.77 -14.75
C ASP A 79 -16.21 -8.03 -13.49
N LEU A 80 -16.09 -7.18 -12.48
CA LEU A 80 -16.89 -7.26 -11.26
C LEU A 80 -18.23 -6.52 -11.35
N ASN A 81 -18.54 -5.86 -12.46
CA ASN A 81 -19.65 -4.90 -12.58
C ASN A 81 -19.60 -3.81 -11.49
N PHE A 82 -18.41 -3.43 -11.03
CA PHE A 82 -18.18 -2.36 -10.08
C PHE A 82 -18.02 -1.03 -10.80
N ASP A 83 -19.00 -0.14 -10.65
CA ASP A 83 -18.93 1.15 -11.33
C ASP A 83 -17.90 2.08 -10.68
N ILE A 84 -16.76 2.24 -11.33
CA ILE A 84 -15.65 3.12 -10.88
C ILE A 84 -15.65 4.49 -11.58
N LYS A 85 -16.60 4.77 -12.50
CA LYS A 85 -16.63 6.04 -13.24
C LYS A 85 -16.82 7.24 -12.31
N GLY A 86 -16.03 8.28 -12.53
CA GLY A 86 -16.04 9.50 -11.72
C GLY A 86 -15.27 9.39 -10.40
N VAL A 87 -14.70 8.21 -10.07
CA VAL A 87 -13.82 8.06 -8.92
C VAL A 87 -12.47 8.70 -9.22
N LYS A 88 -11.98 9.52 -8.29
CA LYS A 88 -10.68 10.21 -8.38
C LYS A 88 -9.96 10.03 -7.05
N LEU A 89 -8.73 9.56 -7.09
CA LEU A 89 -7.97 9.15 -5.91
C LEU A 89 -6.58 9.80 -5.87
N TRP A 90 -6.08 10.03 -4.69
CA TRP A 90 -4.65 10.01 -4.41
C TRP A 90 -4.29 8.56 -4.08
N MET A 91 -3.15 8.08 -4.57
CA MET A 91 -2.71 6.70 -4.39
C MET A 91 -1.22 6.66 -4.08
N ASN A 92 -0.86 5.84 -3.10
CA ASN A 92 0.52 5.43 -2.82
C ASN A 92 0.58 3.91 -2.94
N LEU A 93 1.37 3.43 -3.88
CA LEU A 93 1.57 2.01 -4.13
C LEU A 93 2.99 1.61 -3.74
N TYR A 94 3.09 0.47 -3.10
CA TYR A 94 4.34 -0.15 -2.68
C TYR A 94 4.42 -1.53 -3.31
N PHE A 95 5.38 -1.72 -4.20
CA PHE A 95 5.56 -2.95 -4.98
C PHE A 95 6.74 -3.74 -4.44
N ASN A 96 6.57 -5.04 -4.34
CA ASN A 96 7.69 -5.95 -4.14
C ASN A 96 8.59 -5.98 -5.40
N ALA A 97 9.82 -6.47 -5.27
CA ALA A 97 10.76 -6.58 -6.38
C ALA A 97 10.22 -7.41 -7.56
N ASP A 98 9.35 -8.38 -7.28
CA ASP A 98 8.72 -9.25 -8.28
C ASP A 98 7.51 -8.63 -9.00
N GLY A 99 7.14 -7.39 -8.67
CA GLY A 99 6.01 -6.66 -9.25
C GLY A 99 4.66 -6.87 -8.57
N THR A 100 4.57 -7.71 -7.52
CA THR A 100 3.35 -7.81 -6.71
C THR A 100 3.17 -6.56 -5.85
N ILE A 101 1.93 -6.19 -5.55
CA ILE A 101 1.65 -5.03 -4.68
C ILE A 101 1.66 -5.48 -3.23
N ALA A 102 2.61 -4.97 -2.44
CA ALA A 102 2.67 -5.20 -1.01
C ALA A 102 1.60 -4.39 -0.28
N HIS A 103 1.50 -3.09 -0.62
CA HIS A 103 0.53 -2.18 -0.01
C HIS A 103 0.01 -1.16 -1.02
N LEU A 104 -1.27 -0.82 -0.87
CA LEU A 104 -1.93 0.26 -1.58
C LEU A 104 -2.63 1.16 -0.56
N ALA A 105 -2.15 2.39 -0.40
CA ALA A 105 -2.84 3.41 0.36
C ALA A 105 -3.54 4.38 -0.61
N PHE A 106 -4.78 4.76 -0.32
CA PHE A 106 -5.50 5.71 -1.17
C PHE A 106 -6.34 6.70 -0.35
N PHE A 107 -6.73 7.80 -0.99
CA PHE A 107 -7.70 8.73 -0.44
C PHE A 107 -8.53 9.36 -1.57
N PRO A 108 -9.88 9.41 -1.46
CA PRO A 108 -10.71 10.08 -2.46
C PRO A 108 -10.41 11.57 -2.54
N LYS A 109 -10.25 12.09 -3.77
CA LYS A 109 -10.09 13.54 -3.99
C LYS A 109 -11.41 14.27 -3.70
N PRO A 110 -11.37 15.58 -3.35
CA PRO A 110 -12.59 16.35 -3.03
C PRO A 110 -13.64 16.36 -4.14
N ASN A 111 -13.23 16.23 -5.40
CA ASN A 111 -14.10 16.18 -6.57
C ASN A 111 -14.30 14.75 -7.11
N SER A 112 -14.04 13.74 -6.32
CA SER A 112 -14.33 12.35 -6.63
C SER A 112 -15.83 12.07 -6.50
N ARG A 113 -16.35 11.18 -7.35
CA ARG A 113 -17.65 10.58 -7.08
C ARG A 113 -17.61 9.89 -5.71
N ASN A 114 -18.66 10.08 -4.94
CA ASN A 114 -18.78 9.46 -3.63
C ASN A 114 -19.10 7.97 -3.78
N VAL A 115 -18.12 7.14 -3.47
CA VAL A 115 -18.26 5.68 -3.31
C VAL A 115 -17.88 5.36 -1.86
N PRO A 116 -18.65 4.52 -1.13
CA PRO A 116 -18.31 4.13 0.24
C PRO A 116 -16.88 3.63 0.33
N GLN A 117 -16.13 4.11 1.34
CA GLN A 117 -14.69 3.80 1.48
C GLN A 117 -14.44 2.32 1.70
N ASP A 118 -15.32 1.65 2.44
CA ASP A 118 -15.27 0.20 2.69
C ASP A 118 -15.40 -0.61 1.39
N GLN A 119 -16.23 -0.15 0.45
CA GLN A 119 -16.35 -0.76 -0.88
C GLN A 119 -15.08 -0.57 -1.71
N LEU A 120 -14.47 0.63 -1.68
CA LEU A 120 -13.19 0.88 -2.35
C LEU A 120 -12.07 0.05 -1.73
N VAL A 121 -12.01 -0.05 -0.39
CA VAL A 121 -11.04 -0.91 0.30
C VAL A 121 -11.22 -2.37 -0.11
N ALA A 122 -12.44 -2.88 -0.11
CA ALA A 122 -12.73 -4.26 -0.52
C ALA A 122 -12.36 -4.51 -2.00
N PHE A 123 -12.70 -3.58 -2.89
CA PHE A 123 -12.35 -3.63 -4.31
C PHE A 123 -10.83 -3.70 -4.51
N PHE A 124 -10.09 -2.74 -3.96
CA PHE A 124 -8.64 -2.72 -4.10
C PHE A 124 -7.95 -3.90 -3.41
N LYS A 125 -8.44 -4.37 -2.27
CA LYS A 125 -7.89 -5.55 -1.60
C LYS A 125 -7.98 -6.82 -2.46
N ASN A 126 -9.08 -6.99 -3.18
CA ASN A 126 -9.21 -8.10 -4.12
C ASN A 126 -8.34 -7.90 -5.36
N PHE A 127 -8.23 -6.68 -5.85
CA PHE A 127 -7.37 -6.34 -6.99
C PHE A 127 -5.90 -6.61 -6.69
N VAL A 128 -5.34 -6.07 -5.60
CA VAL A 128 -3.90 -6.18 -5.29
C VAL A 128 -3.44 -7.62 -5.09
N ARG A 129 -4.33 -8.51 -4.63
CA ARG A 129 -4.01 -9.92 -4.39
C ARG A 129 -3.78 -10.73 -5.65
N GLN A 130 -4.34 -10.32 -6.77
CA GLN A 130 -4.21 -11.02 -8.05
C GLN A 130 -3.39 -10.24 -9.08
N TYR A 131 -3.16 -8.95 -8.83
CA TYR A 131 -2.41 -8.10 -9.73
C TYR A 131 -0.90 -8.32 -9.57
N LYS A 132 -0.23 -8.39 -10.72
CA LYS A 132 1.22 -8.40 -10.78
C LYS A 132 1.66 -7.45 -11.88
N PHE A 133 2.45 -6.47 -11.51
CA PHE A 133 3.05 -5.53 -12.44
C PHE A 133 4.04 -6.25 -13.37
N THR A 134 4.07 -5.87 -14.64
CA THR A 134 4.87 -6.57 -15.67
C THR A 134 6.36 -6.38 -15.43
N GLU A 135 6.73 -5.18 -15.00
CA GLU A 135 8.12 -4.83 -14.73
C GLU A 135 8.56 -5.38 -13.37
N GLN A 136 9.80 -5.83 -13.33
CA GLN A 136 10.46 -6.31 -12.12
C GLN A 136 11.67 -5.44 -11.80
N ALA A 137 12.00 -5.35 -10.53
CA ALA A 137 13.14 -4.60 -10.04
C ALA A 137 14.03 -5.50 -9.16
N GLU A 138 15.24 -5.05 -8.85
CA GLU A 138 16.14 -5.76 -7.93
C GLU A 138 15.67 -5.66 -6.46
N GLU A 139 14.89 -4.63 -6.15
CA GLU A 139 14.36 -4.34 -4.82
C GLU A 139 12.97 -3.71 -4.91
N GLY A 140 12.26 -3.59 -3.79
CA GLY A 140 10.94 -2.97 -3.74
C GLY A 140 10.93 -1.53 -4.25
N PHE A 141 9.83 -1.11 -4.85
CA PHE A 141 9.66 0.23 -5.39
C PHE A 141 8.30 0.83 -5.04
N GLN A 142 8.19 2.15 -5.13
CA GLN A 142 6.98 2.88 -4.75
C GLN A 142 6.57 3.89 -5.80
N HIS A 143 5.26 4.19 -5.85
CA HIS A 143 4.68 5.20 -6.71
C HIS A 143 3.58 5.99 -5.99
N SER A 144 3.77 7.31 -5.89
CA SER A 144 2.78 8.23 -5.30
C SER A 144 2.23 9.11 -6.40
N THR A 145 0.92 9.06 -6.64
CA THR A 145 0.31 9.74 -7.78
C THR A 145 -1.20 9.96 -7.60
N GLY A 146 -1.83 10.56 -8.61
CA GLY A 146 -3.27 10.66 -8.71
C GLY A 146 -3.82 9.75 -9.78
N ALA A 147 -4.98 9.12 -9.49
CA ALA A 147 -5.77 8.39 -10.46
C ALA A 147 -7.10 9.08 -10.70
N SER A 148 -7.67 8.90 -11.89
CA SER A 148 -9.02 9.36 -12.24
C SER A 148 -9.64 8.37 -13.21
N PHE A 149 -10.86 7.95 -12.95
CA PHE A 149 -11.58 6.97 -13.75
C PHE A 149 -12.83 7.61 -14.39
N PRO A 150 -13.16 7.31 -15.67
CA PRO A 150 -12.36 6.49 -16.57
C PRO A 150 -11.04 7.15 -16.94
N THR A 151 -10.05 6.29 -17.24
CA THR A 151 -8.79 6.74 -17.83
C THR A 151 -9.03 7.16 -19.27
N PHE A 152 -8.42 8.25 -19.70
CA PHE A 152 -8.53 8.73 -21.10
C PHE A 152 -7.38 8.24 -21.98
N PHE A 153 -6.74 7.14 -21.57
CA PHE A 153 -5.65 6.56 -22.33
C PHE A 153 -6.18 5.79 -23.56
N ASN A 154 -5.54 5.99 -24.70
CA ASN A 154 -5.86 5.23 -25.89
C ASN A 154 -5.34 3.79 -25.73
N ARG A 155 -6.24 2.82 -25.74
CA ARG A 155 -5.87 1.40 -25.80
C ARG A 155 -5.27 1.13 -27.17
N THR A 156 -3.95 0.98 -27.23
CA THR A 156 -3.24 0.67 -28.47
C THR A 156 -3.23 -0.83 -28.81
N THR A 157 -3.78 -1.67 -27.94
CA THR A 157 -3.85 -3.12 -28.17
C THR A 157 -5.31 -3.58 -28.23
N PRO A 158 -5.72 -4.29 -29.30
CA PRO A 158 -7.05 -4.90 -29.32
C PRO A 158 -7.15 -5.92 -28.19
N VAL A 159 -8.26 -5.89 -27.47
CA VAL A 159 -8.63 -6.92 -26.49
C VAL A 159 -8.69 -8.25 -27.24
N THR A 160 -7.61 -9.02 -27.24
CA THR A 160 -7.69 -10.43 -27.62
C THR A 160 -8.48 -11.13 -26.54
N ALA A 161 -9.71 -11.52 -26.89
CA ALA A 161 -10.57 -12.32 -26.04
C ALA A 161 -9.74 -13.45 -25.42
N ARG A 162 -9.65 -13.44 -24.08
CA ARG A 162 -9.16 -14.61 -23.35
C ARG A 162 -10.13 -15.74 -23.64
N SER A 163 -9.71 -16.64 -24.53
CA SER A 163 -10.43 -17.90 -24.77
C SER A 163 -10.40 -18.70 -23.50
N ASN A 164 -11.59 -19.13 -23.07
CA ASN A 164 -11.85 -20.03 -21.98
C ASN A 164 -11.04 -21.33 -22.05
#